data_b1cfa722f4948d42f51fcdaf317e3857
#
_entry.id   b1cfa722f4948d42f51fcdaf317e3857
#
_cell.length_a   1.000
_cell.length_b   1.000
_cell.length_c   1.000
_cell.angle_alpha   90.00
_cell.angle_beta   90.00
_cell.angle_gamma   90.00
#
_symmetry.space_group_name_H-M   'P 1'
#
loop_
_entity.id
_entity.type
_entity.pdbx_description
1 polymer ?
#
loop_
_entity_poly.entity_id
_entity_poly.type
_entity_poly.pdbx_seq_one_letter_code
_entity_poly.pdbx_strand_id
1 'polypeptide(L)'
;MPDKEWLYPNLHENGYTYSALENLHYIPHVHGGLECVYVLDGELCATIDEKNYTLKKGDICLIFPQVRHSYRTPNHSNIFCFALLHDTMPDDLRSLFVDGYALPNPIYRAGSYSPLIPEIIDHMLMPEERKANRLVHTGRLLMLLGLLFDARAPISAQKLAMSAEEEVMQYLHENFHDPITLTQAAEHLGLSQFQLSRICNHQIGMGFNAYLKSLRVTAAMRRLAFTNKGMQEIALGCGFESVRTFNRAFSEETGISPSEYSRAHQQCTALNLDVNPAPAKKSE
;
A
#
# COMPACT_ATOMS: atom_id res chain seq x y z
N MET A 1 11.88 -16.47 3.33
CA MET A 1 11.41 -15.07 3.25
C MET A 1 9.91 -15.12 3.38
N PRO A 2 9.24 -14.29 4.21
CA PRO A 2 7.80 -14.26 4.27
C PRO A 2 7.25 -13.88 2.89
N ASP A 3 6.13 -14.47 2.54
CA ASP A 3 5.47 -14.31 1.26
C ASP A 3 5.03 -12.84 1.10
N LYS A 4 5.76 -12.06 0.30
CA LYS A 4 5.51 -10.61 0.08
C LYS A 4 4.12 -10.34 -0.54
N GLU A 5 3.45 -11.38 -1.03
CA GLU A 5 2.08 -11.34 -1.56
C GLU A 5 1.04 -10.82 -0.54
N TRP A 6 1.35 -10.93 0.75
CA TRP A 6 0.46 -10.50 1.83
C TRP A 6 0.39 -8.98 2.03
N LEU A 7 1.46 -8.28 1.77
CA LEU A 7 1.52 -6.81 1.87
C LEU A 7 0.80 -6.14 0.70
N TYR A 8 0.90 -6.77 -0.48
CA TYR A 8 0.34 -6.25 -1.72
C TYR A 8 -0.35 -7.39 -2.47
N PRO A 9 -1.67 -7.60 -2.29
CA PRO A 9 -2.39 -8.79 -2.81
C PRO A 9 -2.35 -8.96 -4.33
N ASN A 10 -1.97 -7.92 -5.07
CA ASN A 10 -1.74 -7.95 -6.51
C ASN A 10 -0.26 -7.77 -6.85
N LEU A 11 0.64 -8.13 -5.92
CA LEU A 11 2.06 -8.06 -6.18
C LEU A 11 2.40 -9.04 -7.30
N HIS A 12 2.82 -8.50 -8.44
CA HIS A 12 3.37 -9.32 -9.50
C HIS A 12 4.70 -9.92 -9.03
N GLU A 13 5.11 -11.06 -9.57
CA GLU A 13 6.42 -11.68 -9.34
C GLU A 13 7.59 -10.70 -9.52
N ASN A 14 7.31 -9.54 -10.10
CA ASN A 14 8.23 -8.45 -10.37
C ASN A 14 8.37 -7.44 -9.24
N GLY A 15 7.62 -7.61 -8.13
CA GLY A 15 7.67 -6.73 -6.98
C GLY A 15 7.05 -5.36 -7.18
N TYR A 16 6.12 -5.24 -8.09
CA TYR A 16 5.26 -4.05 -8.19
C TYR A 16 3.78 -4.44 -8.17
N THR A 17 2.95 -3.49 -7.80
CA THR A 17 1.49 -3.59 -7.93
C THR A 17 0.92 -2.26 -8.36
N TYR A 18 -0.20 -2.26 -9.07
CA TYR A 18 -1.00 -1.07 -9.33
C TYR A 18 -2.49 -1.42 -9.40
N SER A 19 -3.34 -0.48 -9.03
CA SER A 19 -4.80 -0.65 -9.07
C SER A 19 -5.53 0.69 -8.97
N ALA A 20 -6.78 0.72 -9.43
CA ALA A 20 -7.71 1.77 -9.07
C ALA A 20 -8.38 1.41 -7.74
N LEU A 21 -8.49 2.38 -6.84
CA LEU A 21 -9.06 2.23 -5.50
C LEU A 21 -10.12 3.30 -5.27
N GLU A 22 -11.26 2.90 -4.71
CA GLU A 22 -12.28 3.84 -4.27
C GLU A 22 -12.20 4.07 -2.76
N ASN A 23 -12.40 5.32 -2.36
CA ASN A 23 -12.52 5.72 -0.96
C ASN A 23 -11.39 5.19 -0.08
N LEU A 24 -10.14 5.42 -0.51
CA LEU A 24 -8.96 4.96 0.20
C LEU A 24 -8.96 5.45 1.64
N HIS A 25 -8.87 4.51 2.57
CA HIS A 25 -8.64 4.75 3.98
C HIS A 25 -7.52 3.84 4.46
N TYR A 26 -6.48 4.44 5.01
CA TYR A 26 -5.36 3.68 5.56
C TYR A 26 -4.78 4.40 6.77
N ILE A 27 -4.66 3.67 7.88
CA ILE A 27 -4.08 4.19 9.12
C ILE A 27 -2.60 4.54 8.95
N PRO A 28 -2.01 5.33 9.86
CA PRO A 28 -0.58 5.62 9.84
C PRO A 28 0.25 4.35 9.78
N HIS A 29 1.17 4.30 8.82
CA HIS A 29 2.06 3.15 8.59
C HIS A 29 3.35 3.58 7.89
N VAL A 30 4.31 2.66 7.85
CA VAL A 30 5.61 2.77 7.19
C VAL A 30 5.87 1.48 6.44
N HIS A 31 6.44 1.56 5.25
CA HIS A 31 6.86 0.39 4.48
C HIS A 31 8.14 0.65 3.66
N GLY A 32 8.82 -0.43 3.26
CA GLY A 32 10.06 -0.37 2.48
C GLY A 32 9.89 -0.18 0.97
N GLY A 33 8.67 0.07 0.50
CA GLY A 33 8.37 0.30 -0.92
C GLY A 33 8.20 1.78 -1.25
N LEU A 34 8.37 2.13 -2.53
CA LEU A 34 7.92 3.40 -3.07
C LEU A 34 6.44 3.28 -3.42
N GLU A 35 5.62 4.25 -3.00
CA GLU A 35 4.20 4.30 -3.34
C GLU A 35 3.85 5.60 -4.06
N CYS A 36 3.01 5.50 -5.08
CA CYS A 36 2.48 6.64 -5.81
C CYS A 36 0.97 6.56 -5.86
N VAL A 37 0.32 7.65 -5.48
CA VAL A 37 -1.14 7.81 -5.53
C VAL A 37 -1.47 8.97 -6.45
N TYR A 38 -2.29 8.74 -7.48
CA TYR A 38 -2.86 9.74 -8.37
C TYR A 38 -4.37 9.82 -8.17
N VAL A 39 -4.92 11.00 -7.96
CA VAL A 39 -6.35 11.21 -7.77
C VAL A 39 -7.05 11.32 -9.13
N LEU A 40 -7.79 10.27 -9.48
CA LEU A 40 -8.60 10.20 -10.71
C LEU A 40 -9.86 11.07 -10.60
N ASP A 41 -10.49 11.06 -9.42
CA ASP A 41 -11.69 11.85 -9.12
C ASP A 41 -11.89 12.02 -7.61
N GLY A 42 -12.60 13.09 -7.21
CA GLY A 42 -12.89 13.38 -5.81
C GLY A 42 -11.72 14.00 -5.04
N GLU A 43 -11.64 13.69 -3.74
CA GLU A 43 -10.66 14.29 -2.82
C GLU A 43 -10.09 13.24 -1.86
N LEU A 44 -8.77 13.27 -1.64
CA LEU A 44 -8.05 12.42 -0.72
C LEU A 44 -7.24 13.27 0.26
N CYS A 45 -7.40 13.04 1.56
CA CYS A 45 -6.53 13.58 2.58
C CYS A 45 -5.37 12.61 2.81
N ALA A 46 -4.14 13.09 2.71
CA ALA A 46 -2.93 12.37 3.05
C ALA A 46 -2.21 13.06 4.22
N THR A 47 -1.77 12.29 5.21
CA THR A 47 -0.84 12.77 6.24
C THR A 47 0.51 12.12 5.97
N ILE A 48 1.56 12.91 5.79
CA ILE A 48 2.91 12.46 5.45
C ILE A 48 3.88 13.18 6.37
N ASP A 49 4.66 12.44 7.16
CA ASP A 49 5.57 13.02 8.17
C ASP A 49 4.87 14.12 8.99
N GLU A 50 3.72 13.80 9.56
CA GLU A 50 2.88 14.70 10.38
C GLU A 50 2.27 15.91 9.64
N LYS A 51 2.58 16.10 8.35
CA LYS A 51 2.01 17.16 7.53
C LYS A 51 0.75 16.68 6.82
N ASN A 52 -0.30 17.48 6.89
CA ASN A 52 -1.57 17.18 6.24
C ASN A 52 -1.65 17.80 4.85
N TYR A 53 -2.05 17.01 3.89
CA TYR A 53 -2.25 17.41 2.50
C TYR A 53 -3.66 17.01 2.04
N THR A 54 -4.29 17.90 1.30
CA THR A 54 -5.52 17.62 0.57
C THR A 54 -5.17 17.51 -0.91
N LEU A 55 -5.43 16.34 -1.47
CA LEU A 55 -5.21 16.00 -2.87
C LEU A 55 -6.54 16.03 -3.60
N LYS A 56 -6.57 16.66 -4.77
CA LYS A 56 -7.74 16.75 -5.64
C LYS A 56 -7.44 16.08 -6.97
N LYS A 57 -8.47 15.94 -7.80
CA LYS A 57 -8.33 15.37 -9.14
C LYS A 57 -7.10 15.92 -9.88
N GLY A 58 -6.27 15.00 -10.37
CA GLY A 58 -5.01 15.31 -11.06
C GLY A 58 -3.82 15.54 -10.12
N ASP A 59 -3.98 15.58 -8.80
CA ASP A 59 -2.84 15.64 -7.89
C ASP A 59 -2.20 14.26 -7.73
N ILE A 60 -0.88 14.25 -7.54
CA ILE A 60 -0.09 13.04 -7.27
C ILE A 60 0.59 13.19 -5.92
N CYS A 61 0.59 12.09 -5.18
CA CYS A 61 1.41 11.90 -3.99
C CYS A 61 2.43 10.79 -4.24
N LEU A 62 3.71 11.06 -4.05
CA LEU A 62 4.80 10.10 -4.18
C LEU A 62 5.47 9.91 -2.82
N ILE A 63 5.33 8.72 -2.25
CA ILE A 63 5.86 8.35 -0.94
C ILE A 63 7.11 7.51 -1.14
N PHE A 64 8.21 7.95 -0.58
CA PHE A 64 9.47 7.22 -0.56
C PHE A 64 9.46 6.13 0.51
N PRO A 65 10.31 5.10 0.38
CA PRO A 65 10.50 4.11 1.41
C PRO A 65 10.77 4.73 2.78
N GLN A 66 10.24 4.13 3.83
CA GLN A 66 10.42 4.54 5.23
C GLN A 66 9.79 5.90 5.60
N VAL A 67 8.96 6.47 4.76
CA VAL A 67 8.21 7.70 5.08
C VAL A 67 6.87 7.30 5.72
N ARG A 68 6.61 7.80 6.94
CA ARG A 68 5.33 7.59 7.64
C ARG A 68 4.21 8.31 6.92
N HIS A 69 3.15 7.58 6.61
CA HIS A 69 2.00 8.16 5.92
C HIS A 69 0.68 7.47 6.26
N SER A 70 -0.42 8.16 5.97
CA SER A 70 -1.79 7.66 6.10
C SER A 70 -2.71 8.33 5.10
N TYR A 71 -3.84 7.69 4.80
CA TYR A 71 -4.85 8.24 3.89
C TYR A 71 -6.24 8.20 4.49
N ARG A 72 -7.05 9.20 4.15
CA ARG A 72 -8.46 9.26 4.50
C ARG A 72 -9.25 9.96 3.40
N THR A 73 -10.30 9.31 2.94
CA THR A 73 -11.28 9.91 2.02
C THR A 73 -12.36 10.62 2.84
N PRO A 74 -12.52 11.94 2.70
CA PRO A 74 -13.54 12.68 3.46
C PRO A 74 -14.96 12.39 2.97
N ASN A 75 -15.19 12.35 1.67
CA ASN A 75 -16.50 12.11 1.05
C ASN A 75 -16.42 11.03 -0.02
N HIS A 76 -15.68 11.30 -1.09
CA HIS A 76 -15.46 10.40 -2.20
C HIS A 76 -14.04 10.59 -2.76
N SER A 77 -13.40 9.50 -3.11
CA SER A 77 -12.18 9.51 -3.93
C SER A 77 -12.15 8.28 -4.84
N ASN A 78 -11.68 8.48 -6.06
CA ASN A 78 -11.22 7.42 -6.94
C ASN A 78 -9.75 7.70 -7.27
N ILE A 79 -8.88 6.76 -7.01
CA ILE A 79 -7.45 6.93 -7.15
C ILE A 79 -6.83 5.80 -7.96
N PHE A 80 -5.75 6.10 -8.66
CA PHE A 80 -4.79 5.11 -9.12
C PHE A 80 -3.66 5.06 -8.11
N CYS A 81 -3.32 3.86 -7.66
CA CYS A 81 -2.19 3.62 -6.77
C CYS A 81 -1.25 2.60 -7.39
N PHE A 82 0.05 2.86 -7.37
CA PHE A 82 1.03 1.82 -7.60
C PHE A 82 2.07 1.79 -6.47
N ALA A 83 2.62 0.61 -6.22
CA ALA A 83 3.72 0.42 -5.29
C ALA A 83 4.83 -0.42 -5.93
N LEU A 84 6.08 -0.04 -5.64
CA LEU A 84 7.29 -0.75 -6.04
C LEU A 84 8.04 -1.19 -4.79
N LEU A 85 8.34 -2.49 -4.69
CA LEU A 85 9.15 -3.00 -3.59
C LEU A 85 10.64 -2.81 -3.88
N HIS A 86 11.39 -2.43 -2.85
CA HIS A 86 12.82 -2.17 -2.90
C HIS A 86 13.63 -3.27 -3.61
N ASP A 87 13.37 -4.54 -3.29
CA ASP A 87 14.16 -5.68 -3.80
C ASP A 87 13.96 -5.96 -5.29
N THR A 88 12.96 -5.34 -5.90
CA THR A 88 12.58 -5.56 -7.30
C THR A 88 12.79 -4.35 -8.18
N MET A 89 13.26 -3.25 -7.58
CA MET A 89 13.62 -2.05 -8.31
C MET A 89 14.91 -2.27 -9.11
N PRO A 90 15.03 -1.68 -10.31
CA PRO A 90 16.32 -1.56 -11.00
C PRO A 90 17.37 -0.91 -10.07
N ASP A 91 18.64 -1.31 -10.24
CA ASP A 91 19.71 -0.85 -9.36
C ASP A 91 19.86 0.68 -9.33
N ASP A 92 19.70 1.34 -10.48
CA ASP A 92 19.74 2.81 -10.56
C ASP A 92 18.63 3.48 -9.75
N LEU A 93 17.43 2.90 -9.73
CA LEU A 93 16.33 3.40 -8.93
C LEU A 93 16.50 3.04 -7.46
N ARG A 94 17.02 1.84 -7.17
CA ARG A 94 17.30 1.36 -5.80
C ARG A 94 18.34 2.22 -5.11
N SER A 95 19.38 2.66 -5.82
CA SER A 95 20.45 3.50 -5.27
C SER A 95 19.90 4.81 -4.71
N LEU A 96 18.89 5.42 -5.36
CA LEU A 96 18.24 6.64 -4.86
C LEU A 96 17.65 6.47 -3.45
N PHE A 97 17.19 5.27 -3.11
CA PHE A 97 16.60 4.99 -1.80
C PHE A 97 17.62 4.55 -0.76
N VAL A 98 18.65 3.82 -1.18
CA VAL A 98 19.75 3.38 -0.30
C VAL A 98 20.61 4.57 0.11
N ASP A 99 20.85 5.50 -0.80
CA ASP A 99 21.70 6.67 -0.57
C ASP A 99 21.00 7.79 0.21
N GLY A 100 19.77 7.55 0.66
CA GLY A 100 19.02 8.48 1.50
C GLY A 100 18.52 9.72 0.76
N TYR A 101 18.01 9.54 -0.45
CA TYR A 101 17.31 10.60 -1.15
C TYR A 101 15.88 10.78 -0.61
N ALA A 102 15.38 12.01 -0.68
CA ALA A 102 14.02 12.37 -0.33
C ALA A 102 13.43 13.35 -1.34
N LEU A 103 12.12 13.47 -1.38
CA LEU A 103 11.46 14.51 -2.15
C LEU A 103 11.28 15.77 -1.27
N PRO A 104 11.69 16.95 -1.75
CA PRO A 104 11.46 18.21 -1.02
C PRO A 104 9.98 18.46 -0.72
N ASN A 105 9.11 17.95 -1.57
CA ASN A 105 7.65 17.96 -1.42
C ASN A 105 7.09 16.71 -2.10
N PRO A 106 6.37 15.85 -1.39
CA PRO A 106 5.83 14.61 -1.94
C PRO A 106 4.63 14.84 -2.86
N ILE A 107 4.08 16.06 -2.92
CA ILE A 107 2.86 16.37 -3.68
C ILE A 107 3.21 17.07 -4.99
N TYR A 108 2.71 16.51 -6.08
CA TYR A 108 2.71 17.13 -7.40
C TYR A 108 1.29 17.60 -7.71
N ARG A 109 1.11 18.88 -7.95
CA ARG A 109 -0.20 19.46 -8.29
C ARG A 109 -0.55 19.21 -9.74
N ALA A 110 -1.83 19.11 -10.05
CA ALA A 110 -2.33 18.99 -11.41
C ALA A 110 -1.69 20.08 -12.30
N GLY A 111 -1.15 19.64 -13.45
CA GLY A 111 -0.45 20.53 -14.38
C GLY A 111 0.99 20.92 -14.02
N SER A 112 1.54 20.44 -12.88
CA SER A 112 2.96 20.69 -12.51
C SER A 112 3.92 19.59 -12.96
N TYR A 113 3.46 18.66 -13.75
CA TYR A 113 4.20 17.50 -14.26
C TYR A 113 3.83 17.24 -15.74
N SER A 114 4.52 16.32 -16.38
CA SER A 114 4.29 15.98 -17.80
C SER A 114 2.83 15.53 -18.06
N PRO A 115 2.17 16.04 -19.11
CA PRO A 115 0.84 15.60 -19.50
C PRO A 115 0.77 14.12 -19.93
N LEU A 116 1.90 13.49 -20.20
CA LEU A 116 1.98 12.05 -20.48
C LEU A 116 1.63 11.18 -19.27
N ILE A 117 1.77 11.69 -18.04
CA ILE A 117 1.49 10.91 -16.83
C ILE A 117 0.04 10.45 -16.77
N PRO A 118 -0.99 11.33 -16.84
CA PRO A 118 -2.37 10.88 -16.87
C PRO A 118 -2.68 9.96 -18.07
N GLU A 119 -2.10 10.20 -19.24
CA GLU A 119 -2.28 9.33 -20.41
C GLU A 119 -1.76 7.90 -20.16
N ILE A 120 -0.59 7.78 -19.53
CA ILE A 120 -0.02 6.47 -19.17
C ILE A 120 -0.92 5.76 -18.15
N ILE A 121 -1.41 6.48 -17.13
CA ILE A 121 -2.29 5.94 -16.11
C ILE A 121 -3.61 5.47 -16.72
N ASP A 122 -4.24 6.27 -17.57
CA ASP A 122 -5.46 5.93 -18.27
C ASP A 122 -5.28 4.66 -19.11
N HIS A 123 -4.17 4.57 -19.86
CA HIS A 123 -3.81 3.36 -20.60
C HIS A 123 -3.65 2.13 -19.69
N MET A 124 -2.96 2.28 -18.54
CA MET A 124 -2.79 1.16 -17.60
C MET A 124 -4.11 0.67 -17.02
N LEU A 125 -5.13 1.52 -16.94
CA LEU A 125 -6.44 1.19 -16.41
C LEU A 125 -7.38 0.58 -17.47
N MET A 126 -7.07 0.63 -18.77
CA MET A 126 -7.88 0.04 -19.83
C MET A 126 -7.95 -1.49 -19.72
N PRO A 127 -9.14 -2.11 -19.86
CA PRO A 127 -9.30 -3.57 -19.73
C PRO A 127 -8.43 -4.38 -20.71
N GLU A 128 -8.29 -3.92 -21.93
CA GLU A 128 -7.47 -4.54 -23.00
C GLU A 128 -5.99 -4.53 -22.68
N GLU A 129 -5.52 -3.49 -22.00
CA GLU A 129 -4.13 -3.30 -21.64
C GLU A 129 -3.67 -4.14 -20.44
N ARG A 130 -4.63 -4.70 -19.68
CA ARG A 130 -4.34 -5.59 -18.54
C ARG A 130 -3.63 -6.89 -18.96
N LYS A 131 -3.78 -7.29 -20.21
CA LYS A 131 -3.10 -8.45 -20.80
C LYS A 131 -1.73 -8.11 -21.39
N ALA A 132 -1.32 -6.83 -21.31
CA ALA A 132 0.00 -6.44 -21.77
C ALA A 132 1.08 -7.24 -21.02
N ASN A 133 2.16 -7.53 -21.71
CA ASN A 133 3.23 -8.29 -21.09
C ASN A 133 3.94 -7.47 -19.99
N ARG A 134 4.61 -8.18 -19.11
CA ARG A 134 5.35 -7.66 -17.96
C ARG A 134 6.24 -6.46 -18.30
N LEU A 135 7.00 -6.55 -19.41
CA LEU A 135 7.95 -5.49 -19.78
C LEU A 135 7.23 -4.17 -20.10
N VAL A 136 6.03 -4.22 -20.69
CA VAL A 136 5.23 -3.04 -20.99
C VAL A 136 4.79 -2.36 -19.68
N HIS A 137 4.28 -3.13 -18.72
CA HIS A 137 3.87 -2.57 -17.42
C HIS A 137 5.06 -1.99 -16.64
N THR A 138 6.16 -2.73 -16.56
CA THR A 138 7.38 -2.24 -15.91
C THR A 138 7.89 -0.96 -16.58
N GLY A 139 7.93 -0.95 -17.93
CA GLY A 139 8.35 0.24 -18.68
C GLY A 139 7.46 1.47 -18.42
N ARG A 140 6.14 1.28 -18.33
CA ARG A 140 5.20 2.36 -17.99
C ARG A 140 5.43 2.90 -16.58
N LEU A 141 5.63 2.03 -15.59
CA LEU A 141 5.90 2.45 -14.21
C LEU A 141 7.23 3.20 -14.09
N LEU A 142 8.28 2.71 -14.76
CA LEU A 142 9.57 3.41 -14.79
C LEU A 142 9.46 4.76 -15.51
N MET A 143 8.68 4.83 -16.59
CA MET A 143 8.43 6.08 -17.30
C MET A 143 7.66 7.08 -16.43
N LEU A 144 6.62 6.63 -15.69
CA LEU A 144 5.91 7.49 -14.72
C LEU A 144 6.87 8.09 -13.70
N LEU A 145 7.74 7.26 -13.10
CA LEU A 145 8.72 7.72 -12.13
C LEU A 145 9.73 8.68 -12.73
N GLY A 146 10.26 8.37 -13.92
CA GLY A 146 11.19 9.25 -14.64
C GLY A 146 10.58 10.62 -14.90
N LEU A 147 9.34 10.69 -15.39
CA LEU A 147 8.62 11.95 -15.62
C LEU A 147 8.32 12.73 -14.32
N LEU A 148 8.08 12.05 -13.20
CA LEU A 148 7.92 12.69 -11.89
C LEU A 148 9.25 13.25 -11.38
N PHE A 149 10.35 12.52 -11.55
CA PHE A 149 11.69 12.99 -11.17
C PHE A 149 12.21 14.12 -12.07
N ASP A 150 11.83 14.14 -13.35
CA ASP A 150 12.07 15.27 -14.24
C ASP A 150 11.35 16.53 -13.75
N ALA A 151 10.11 16.40 -13.32
CA ALA A 151 9.34 17.52 -12.78
C ALA A 151 9.89 18.02 -11.43
N ARG A 152 10.43 17.10 -10.62
CA ARG A 152 11.05 17.39 -9.32
C ARG A 152 12.04 16.30 -8.94
N ALA A 153 13.33 16.58 -9.11
CA ALA A 153 14.39 15.65 -8.74
C ALA A 153 14.41 15.38 -7.23
N PRO A 154 14.64 14.11 -6.83
CA PRO A 154 14.98 13.79 -5.47
C PRO A 154 16.27 14.52 -5.05
N ILE A 155 16.34 14.93 -3.80
CA ILE A 155 17.53 15.55 -3.22
C ILE A 155 18.19 14.58 -2.24
N SER A 156 19.51 14.64 -2.12
CA SER A 156 20.21 13.93 -1.05
C SER A 156 19.70 14.44 0.30
N ALA A 157 19.16 13.54 1.10
CA ALA A 157 18.75 13.81 2.46
C ALA A 157 19.70 13.10 3.41
N GLN A 158 20.04 13.74 4.52
CA GLN A 158 20.74 13.04 5.57
C GLN A 158 19.83 11.93 6.09
N LYS A 159 20.22 10.68 5.90
CA LYS A 159 19.44 9.54 6.40
C LYS A 159 19.38 9.61 7.92
N LEU A 160 18.29 10.10 8.45
CA LEU A 160 18.00 10.01 9.87
C LEU A 160 17.75 8.53 10.20
N ALA A 161 18.31 8.05 11.30
CA ALA A 161 17.93 6.74 11.81
C ALA A 161 16.42 6.72 12.05
N MET A 162 15.76 5.61 11.74
CA MET A 162 14.34 5.45 12.04
C MET A 162 14.10 5.69 13.53
N SER A 163 13.03 6.38 13.85
CA SER A 163 12.57 6.49 15.23
C SER A 163 12.06 5.13 15.72
N ALA A 164 12.08 4.90 17.02
CA ALA A 164 11.52 3.67 17.59
C ALA A 164 10.05 3.44 17.21
N GLU A 165 9.30 4.51 16.99
CA GLU A 165 7.91 4.48 16.49
C GLU A 165 7.83 3.92 15.06
N GLU A 166 8.69 4.42 14.17
CA GLU A 166 8.75 3.97 12.77
C GLU A 166 9.20 2.51 12.67
N GLU A 167 10.18 2.10 13.49
CA GLU A 167 10.60 0.70 13.57
C GLU A 167 9.46 -0.23 14.02
N VAL A 168 8.69 0.20 15.03
CA VAL A 168 7.49 -0.54 15.48
C VAL A 168 6.44 -0.63 14.39
N MET A 169 6.14 0.47 13.72
CA MET A 169 5.15 0.48 12.64
C MET A 169 5.58 -0.41 11.48
N GLN A 170 6.85 -0.32 11.07
CA GLN A 170 7.39 -1.15 9.99
C GLN A 170 7.31 -2.63 10.36
N TYR A 171 7.80 -3.00 11.55
CA TYR A 171 7.75 -4.39 12.00
C TYR A 171 6.33 -4.96 12.00
N LEU A 172 5.35 -4.22 12.53
CA LEU A 172 3.96 -4.64 12.56
C LEU A 172 3.36 -4.71 11.15
N HIS A 173 3.70 -3.78 10.27
CA HIS A 173 3.25 -3.77 8.89
C HIS A 173 3.80 -4.96 8.09
N GLU A 174 5.03 -5.37 8.32
CA GLU A 174 5.67 -6.50 7.65
C GLU A 174 5.20 -7.87 8.17
N ASN A 175 4.73 -7.91 9.43
CA ASN A 175 4.44 -9.18 10.12
C ASN A 175 2.99 -9.32 10.61
N PHE A 176 2.05 -8.44 10.23
CA PHE A 176 0.66 -8.47 10.74
C PHE A 176 -0.09 -9.77 10.43
N HIS A 177 0.31 -10.49 9.41
CA HIS A 177 -0.29 -11.75 8.99
C HIS A 177 0.10 -12.93 9.89
N ASP A 178 1.19 -12.80 10.65
CA ASP A 178 1.66 -13.80 11.59
C ASP A 178 0.95 -13.68 12.95
N PRO A 179 0.90 -14.76 13.75
CA PRO A 179 0.34 -14.73 15.10
C PRO A 179 1.31 -14.08 16.10
N ILE A 180 1.65 -12.79 15.88
CA ILE A 180 2.56 -12.04 16.74
C ILE A 180 1.88 -11.53 18.00
N THR A 181 2.61 -11.64 19.13
CA THR A 181 2.21 -11.10 20.42
C THR A 181 3.02 -9.85 20.77
N LEU A 182 2.53 -9.04 21.71
CA LEU A 182 3.27 -7.89 22.24
C LEU A 182 4.67 -8.30 22.76
N THR A 183 4.77 -9.47 23.38
CA THR A 183 6.04 -10.00 23.92
C THR A 183 7.02 -10.28 22.79
N GLN A 184 6.61 -11.05 21.79
CA GLN A 184 7.46 -11.40 20.65
C GLN A 184 7.91 -10.17 19.85
N ALA A 185 6.98 -9.21 19.64
CA ALA A 185 7.31 -7.96 18.97
C ALA A 185 8.32 -7.13 19.78
N ALA A 186 8.14 -7.04 21.09
CA ALA A 186 9.06 -6.32 21.98
C ALA A 186 10.46 -6.95 21.96
N GLU A 187 10.56 -8.27 22.07
CA GLU A 187 11.81 -9.02 21.99
C GLU A 187 12.53 -8.79 20.66
N HIS A 188 11.80 -8.87 19.54
CA HIS A 188 12.37 -8.64 18.21
C HIS A 188 12.94 -7.24 18.03
N LEU A 189 12.24 -6.24 18.57
CA LEU A 189 12.64 -4.82 18.48
C LEU A 189 13.64 -4.38 19.56
N GLY A 190 14.06 -5.29 20.45
CA GLY A 190 14.96 -4.96 21.56
C GLY A 190 14.33 -4.02 22.59
N LEU A 191 12.99 -4.02 22.70
CA LEU A 191 12.20 -3.19 23.61
C LEU A 191 11.63 -4.01 24.76
N SER A 192 11.37 -3.37 25.91
CA SER A 192 10.49 -3.98 26.90
C SER A 192 9.02 -3.88 26.45
N GLN A 193 8.15 -4.78 26.91
CA GLN A 193 6.72 -4.71 26.63
C GLN A 193 6.10 -3.37 27.04
N PHE A 194 6.59 -2.77 28.13
CA PHE A 194 6.13 -1.45 28.59
C PHE A 194 6.50 -0.35 27.60
N GLN A 195 7.75 -0.36 27.08
CA GLN A 195 8.19 0.60 26.07
C GLN A 195 7.38 0.47 24.78
N LEU A 196 7.22 -0.76 24.27
CA LEU A 196 6.42 -1.02 23.07
C LEU A 196 4.96 -0.58 23.26
N SER A 197 4.34 -0.93 24.38
CA SER A 197 2.97 -0.51 24.70
C SER A 197 2.85 1.01 24.79
N ARG A 198 3.85 1.70 25.36
CA ARG A 198 3.87 3.17 25.44
C ARG A 198 4.01 3.81 24.05
N ILE A 199 4.89 3.28 23.18
CA ILE A 199 5.02 3.74 21.79
C ILE A 199 3.68 3.59 21.07
N CYS A 200 3.04 2.41 21.13
CA CYS A 200 1.76 2.18 20.49
C CYS A 200 0.68 3.16 20.98
N ASN A 201 0.52 3.32 22.29
CA ASN A 201 -0.56 4.13 22.83
C ASN A 201 -0.35 5.65 22.70
N HIS A 202 0.89 6.14 22.83
CA HIS A 202 1.18 7.57 22.88
C HIS A 202 1.72 8.17 21.58
N GLN A 203 2.46 7.40 20.79
CA GLN A 203 3.05 7.89 19.55
C GLN A 203 2.24 7.45 18.33
N ILE A 204 1.85 6.16 18.26
CA ILE A 204 0.97 5.65 17.19
C ILE A 204 -0.49 6.07 17.45
N GLY A 205 -0.87 6.28 18.70
CA GLY A 205 -2.22 6.66 19.10
C GLY A 205 -3.20 5.48 19.21
N MET A 206 -2.72 4.24 19.12
CA MET A 206 -3.51 3.02 19.19
C MET A 206 -2.77 1.95 19.99
N GLY A 207 -3.46 1.15 20.81
CA GLY A 207 -2.84 0.00 21.46
C GLY A 207 -2.38 -1.05 20.46
N PHE A 208 -1.33 -1.81 20.79
CA PHE A 208 -0.70 -2.84 19.94
C PHE A 208 -1.72 -3.74 19.22
N ASN A 209 -2.64 -4.35 19.97
CA ASN A 209 -3.65 -5.26 19.39
C ASN A 209 -4.66 -4.52 18.50
N ALA A 210 -4.99 -3.26 18.82
CA ALA A 210 -5.88 -2.46 18.00
C ALA A 210 -5.23 -2.08 16.68
N TYR A 211 -3.96 -1.68 16.71
CA TYR A 211 -3.18 -1.37 15.51
C TYR A 211 -3.00 -2.59 14.62
N LEU A 212 -2.62 -3.73 15.19
CA LEU A 212 -2.48 -5.01 14.48
C LEU A 212 -3.82 -5.44 13.84
N LYS A 213 -4.94 -5.31 14.58
CA LYS A 213 -6.29 -5.59 14.05
C LYS A 213 -6.62 -4.71 12.87
N SER A 214 -6.32 -3.42 12.94
CA SER A 214 -6.59 -2.45 11.88
C SER A 214 -5.75 -2.72 10.62
N LEU A 215 -4.47 -3.09 10.75
CA LEU A 215 -3.65 -3.55 9.62
C LEU A 215 -4.26 -4.77 8.93
N ARG A 216 -4.68 -5.78 9.71
CA ARG A 216 -5.33 -6.99 9.20
C ARG A 216 -6.63 -6.71 8.46
N VAL A 217 -7.48 -5.82 9.01
CA VAL A 217 -8.74 -5.42 8.36
C VAL A 217 -8.47 -4.69 7.06
N THR A 218 -7.51 -3.76 7.05
CA THR A 218 -7.15 -3.00 5.85
C THR A 218 -6.62 -3.93 4.74
N ALA A 219 -5.79 -4.91 5.10
CA ALA A 219 -5.33 -5.93 4.14
C ALA A 219 -6.49 -6.78 3.61
N ALA A 220 -7.46 -7.13 4.47
CA ALA A 220 -8.65 -7.88 4.06
C ALA A 220 -9.57 -7.05 3.14
N MET A 221 -9.75 -5.76 3.37
CA MET A 221 -10.51 -4.87 2.47
C MET A 221 -9.95 -4.89 1.06
N ARG A 222 -8.63 -4.77 0.92
CA ARG A 222 -7.94 -4.86 -0.38
C ARG A 222 -8.18 -6.22 -1.05
N ARG A 223 -8.07 -7.34 -0.32
CA ARG A 223 -8.30 -8.69 -0.87
C ARG A 223 -9.74 -8.91 -1.28
N LEU A 224 -10.69 -8.45 -0.48
CA LEU A 224 -12.12 -8.53 -0.80
C LEU A 224 -12.47 -7.72 -2.05
N ALA A 225 -11.82 -6.58 -2.27
CA ALA A 225 -12.03 -5.72 -3.43
C ALA A 225 -11.40 -6.29 -4.71
N PHE A 226 -10.22 -6.94 -4.62
CA PHE A 226 -9.39 -7.23 -5.79
C PHE A 226 -9.12 -8.71 -6.08
N THR A 227 -9.64 -9.62 -5.27
CA THR A 227 -9.46 -11.06 -5.49
C THR A 227 -10.78 -11.81 -5.42
N ASN A 228 -10.84 -12.97 -6.09
CA ASN A 228 -11.95 -13.90 -5.98
C ASN A 228 -11.71 -14.97 -4.90
N LYS A 229 -10.77 -14.71 -3.97
CA LYS A 229 -10.45 -15.64 -2.88
C LYS A 229 -11.64 -15.84 -1.94
N GLY A 230 -11.76 -17.05 -1.41
CA GLY A 230 -12.80 -17.37 -0.45
C GLY A 230 -12.64 -16.63 0.88
N MET A 231 -13.76 -16.36 1.55
CA MET A 231 -13.78 -15.63 2.83
C MET A 231 -12.84 -16.22 3.88
N GLN A 232 -12.75 -17.55 3.94
CA GLN A 232 -11.86 -18.27 4.85
C GLN A 232 -10.38 -18.04 4.49
N GLU A 233 -10.05 -18.10 3.21
CA GLU A 233 -8.69 -17.87 2.73
C GLU A 233 -8.24 -16.44 3.02
N ILE A 234 -9.11 -15.46 2.78
CA ILE A 234 -8.84 -14.05 3.10
C ILE A 234 -8.63 -13.86 4.60
N ALA A 235 -9.54 -14.41 5.44
CA ALA A 235 -9.45 -14.26 6.88
C ALA A 235 -8.12 -14.83 7.44
N LEU A 236 -7.82 -16.09 7.13
CA LEU A 236 -6.59 -16.74 7.58
C LEU A 236 -5.36 -16.05 7.02
N GLY A 237 -5.40 -15.70 5.76
CA GLY A 237 -4.33 -15.03 5.09
C GLY A 237 -4.06 -13.60 5.53
N CYS A 238 -4.99 -12.94 6.21
CA CYS A 238 -4.76 -11.65 6.87
C CYS A 238 -4.41 -11.81 8.37
N GLY A 239 -4.08 -13.02 8.83
CA GLY A 239 -3.64 -13.29 10.19
C GLY A 239 -4.77 -13.41 11.22
N PHE A 240 -6.03 -13.60 10.81
CA PHE A 240 -7.11 -13.91 11.74
C PHE A 240 -7.15 -15.41 12.03
N GLU A 241 -7.39 -15.77 13.28
CA GLU A 241 -7.47 -17.18 13.70
C GLU A 241 -8.70 -17.91 13.14
N SER A 242 -9.76 -17.18 12.82
CA SER A 242 -11.00 -17.72 12.29
C SER A 242 -11.81 -16.70 11.51
N VAL A 243 -12.71 -17.19 10.62
CA VAL A 243 -13.69 -16.34 9.92
C VAL A 243 -14.58 -15.57 10.90
N ARG A 244 -14.88 -16.16 12.08
CA ARG A 244 -15.70 -15.50 13.10
C ARG A 244 -15.00 -14.26 13.68
N THR A 245 -13.73 -14.38 14.06
CA THR A 245 -12.92 -13.27 14.58
C THR A 245 -12.73 -12.22 13.51
N PHE A 246 -12.49 -12.62 12.27
CA PHE A 246 -12.39 -11.75 11.10
C PHE A 246 -13.67 -10.95 10.89
N ASN A 247 -14.85 -11.60 10.75
CA ASN A 247 -16.12 -10.91 10.49
C ASN A 247 -16.42 -9.87 11.56
N ARG A 248 -16.20 -10.21 12.85
CA ARG A 248 -16.39 -9.27 13.95
C ARG A 248 -15.46 -8.06 13.82
N ALA A 249 -14.15 -8.30 13.68
CA ALA A 249 -13.16 -7.24 13.58
C ALA A 249 -13.43 -6.33 12.37
N PHE A 250 -13.76 -6.92 11.23
CA PHE A 250 -14.05 -6.19 10.01
C PHE A 250 -15.30 -5.30 10.17
N SER A 251 -16.40 -5.84 10.71
CA SER A 251 -17.63 -5.06 10.92
C SER A 251 -17.47 -3.98 11.98
N GLU A 252 -16.66 -4.20 13.03
CA GLU A 252 -16.32 -3.18 14.03
C GLU A 252 -15.55 -1.99 13.39
N GLU A 253 -14.64 -2.25 12.46
CA GLU A 253 -13.81 -1.22 11.82
C GLU A 253 -14.51 -0.50 10.66
N THR A 254 -15.31 -1.23 9.87
CA THR A 254 -15.88 -0.71 8.61
C THR A 254 -17.36 -0.37 8.68
N GLY A 255 -18.06 -0.83 9.71
CA GLY A 255 -19.50 -0.66 9.87
C GLY A 255 -20.36 -1.62 9.03
N ILE A 256 -19.77 -2.42 8.13
CA ILE A 256 -20.47 -3.38 7.26
C ILE A 256 -19.78 -4.75 7.31
N SER A 257 -20.47 -5.79 6.86
CA SER A 257 -19.87 -7.12 6.80
C SER A 257 -18.86 -7.26 5.66
N PRO A 258 -17.88 -8.18 5.76
CA PRO A 258 -16.96 -8.48 4.66
C PRO A 258 -17.67 -8.87 3.36
N SER A 259 -18.79 -9.59 3.45
CA SER A 259 -19.57 -10.01 2.28
C SER A 259 -20.29 -8.83 1.61
N GLU A 260 -20.81 -7.88 2.38
CA GLU A 260 -21.39 -6.64 1.85
C GLU A 260 -20.31 -5.78 1.21
N TYR A 261 -19.17 -5.64 1.86
CA TYR A 261 -18.01 -4.91 1.32
C TYR A 261 -17.57 -5.53 -0.01
N SER A 262 -17.34 -6.83 -0.06
CA SER A 262 -16.94 -7.55 -1.28
C SER A 262 -17.94 -7.33 -2.42
N ARG A 263 -19.24 -7.46 -2.14
CA ARG A 263 -20.29 -7.28 -3.16
C ARG A 263 -20.34 -5.86 -3.70
N ALA A 264 -20.21 -4.86 -2.84
CA ALA A 264 -20.19 -3.45 -3.24
C ALA A 264 -18.99 -3.13 -4.14
N HIS A 265 -17.84 -3.75 -3.87
CA HIS A 265 -16.58 -3.47 -4.58
C HIS A 265 -16.30 -4.41 -5.75
N GLN A 266 -16.89 -5.62 -5.78
CA GLN A 266 -16.82 -6.52 -6.95
C GLN A 266 -17.50 -5.95 -8.20
N GLN A 267 -18.45 -5.05 -8.07
CA GLN A 267 -19.03 -4.34 -9.22
C GLN A 267 -18.05 -3.32 -9.81
N CYS A 268 -17.13 -2.77 -9.02
CA CYS A 268 -15.98 -1.99 -9.50
C CYS A 268 -14.87 -2.90 -10.06
N THR A 269 -14.90 -4.18 -9.73
CA THR A 269 -13.92 -5.23 -10.10
C THR A 269 -14.10 -5.75 -11.54
N ALA A 270 -15.04 -5.27 -12.32
CA ALA A 270 -14.95 -5.39 -13.78
C ALA A 270 -13.65 -4.76 -14.32
N LEU A 271 -12.96 -3.98 -13.47
CA LEU A 271 -11.59 -3.50 -13.65
C LEU A 271 -10.53 -4.45 -13.08
N ASN A 272 -10.87 -5.62 -12.51
CA ASN A 272 -9.89 -6.51 -11.88
C ASN A 272 -9.11 -7.35 -12.88
N LEU A 273 -7.82 -7.32 -12.64
CA LEU A 273 -6.82 -8.19 -13.24
C LEU A 273 -7.06 -9.66 -12.84
N ASP A 274 -7.77 -10.42 -13.64
CA ASP A 274 -7.67 -11.88 -13.63
C ASP A 274 -6.29 -12.27 -14.17
N VAL A 275 -5.28 -12.21 -13.31
CA VAL A 275 -4.00 -12.84 -13.59
C VAL A 275 -4.06 -14.26 -13.05
N ASN A 276 -4.82 -15.10 -13.73
CA ASN A 276 -4.68 -16.53 -13.56
C ASN A 276 -3.49 -16.96 -14.44
N PRO A 277 -2.39 -17.47 -13.86
CA PRO A 277 -1.32 -18.02 -14.69
C PRO A 277 -1.92 -19.19 -15.48
N ALA A 278 -1.74 -19.17 -16.81
CA ALA A 278 -2.15 -20.28 -17.65
C ALA A 278 -1.57 -21.58 -17.08
N PRO A 279 -2.36 -22.68 -17.01
CA PRO A 279 -1.86 -23.94 -16.49
C PRO A 279 -0.63 -24.36 -17.29
N ALA A 280 0.45 -24.66 -16.58
CA ALA A 280 1.67 -25.18 -17.17
C ALA A 280 1.30 -26.37 -18.05
N LYS A 281 1.57 -26.31 -19.35
CA LYS A 281 1.44 -27.44 -20.26
C LYS A 281 2.34 -28.55 -19.71
N LYS A 282 1.74 -29.66 -19.28
CA LYS A 282 2.46 -30.89 -19.06
C LYS A 282 3.05 -31.28 -20.39
N SER A 283 4.38 -31.27 -20.48
CA SER A 283 5.11 -31.91 -21.57
C SER A 283 4.87 -33.43 -21.45
N GLU A 284 4.24 -33.97 -22.48
CA GLU A 284 4.31 -35.43 -22.76
C GLU A 284 5.72 -35.82 -23.19
#